data_70906c20278a830d8f3ef1321b5ecfec
#
_entry.id   70906c20278a830d8f3ef1321b5ecfec
#
_cell.length_a   1.000
_cell.length_b   1.000
_cell.length_c   1.000
_cell.angle_alpha   90.00
_cell.angle_beta   90.00
_cell.angle_gamma   90.00
#
_symmetry.space_group_name_H-M   'P 1'
#
loop_
_entity.id
_entity.type
_entity.pdbx_description
1 polymer ?
#
loop_
_entity_poly.entity_id
_entity_poly.type
_entity_poly.pdbx_seq_one_letter_code
_entity_poly.pdbx_strand_id
1 'polypeptide(L)'
;MKKITYLIGIVVAVVMISCKDYLETPTKSSLDEMVIFSSPDLAKGAVDGIKLPFGETNSYRGRFLPWYGMNTDIEWYNSSELVGDGSADLTVYSTTPSNSQMNSTNNAWAMMYSGIERANICIKGLKAYGNPKPGTELGQLLGESLALRAVYYADLLKAWGDIVPRFDPITTETLYLAKSDRDGIYKQLIADMAEASELVAWPNETSTTSSVERINKAFVKGLRARLCLAASGYSQYPDGIRRSTDPDLSVTKMYAIANQECLDIINSGTTKLESSFETVFKKNCQDNVTAGGETLWEIPFADGRGRMLFTFAIKHNSVDQYTGQARGGSAGPVPSLFYDYDVKDTRRDVSVVPYEWGKAVNGISKQELLTLKKWSFGKFRYEWMNRIVTSTNDDGVNKLYMRYAEILLMAAETSNELQGPTVAAPFLKIIRQRAFASSDWPTKVDAYVNALTTKEAMFNAIVEEHKLEFCGEMVRKQALIRWNLLKTKLDEAKTKMYALRDRSGAYADVPAKLYYKYATNGESLIIYGLNRGETADKSAEYDYNKTFVDPTQLINSKIESIYAKNPDQWQFWPIWQVFLDSSNGTLKNDYGY
;
A
#
# COMPACT_ATOMS: atom_id res chain seq x y z
N MET A 1 -55.94 59.91 -22.97
CA MET A 1 -55.73 58.56 -22.40
C MET A 1 -54.88 57.66 -23.31
N LYS A 2 -55.11 57.55 -24.60
CA LYS A 2 -54.29 56.64 -25.47
C LYS A 2 -52.80 56.96 -25.57
N LYS A 3 -52.36 58.23 -25.47
CA LYS A 3 -50.95 58.60 -25.54
C LYS A 3 -50.17 58.25 -24.27
N ILE A 4 -50.80 58.22 -23.10
CA ILE A 4 -50.17 57.85 -21.81
C ILE A 4 -49.95 56.33 -21.74
N THR A 5 -50.89 55.51 -22.33
CA THR A 5 -50.78 54.06 -22.39
C THR A 5 -49.60 53.59 -23.27
N TYR A 6 -49.32 54.31 -24.37
CA TYR A 6 -48.12 54.02 -25.20
C TYR A 6 -46.81 54.42 -24.52
N LEU A 7 -46.80 55.49 -23.74
CA LEU A 7 -45.59 55.92 -23.01
C LEU A 7 -45.25 54.94 -21.89
N ILE A 8 -46.24 54.39 -21.18
CA ILE A 8 -46.07 53.38 -20.16
C ILE A 8 -45.61 52.04 -20.78
N GLY A 9 -46.16 51.69 -21.96
CA GLY A 9 -45.72 50.49 -22.69
C GLY A 9 -44.25 50.54 -23.12
N ILE A 10 -43.76 51.68 -23.56
CA ILE A 10 -42.38 51.89 -23.98
C ILE A 10 -41.42 51.88 -22.75
N VAL A 11 -41.82 52.46 -21.64
CA VAL A 11 -41.01 52.45 -20.39
C VAL A 11 -40.91 51.06 -19.82
N VAL A 12 -41.96 50.25 -19.85
CA VAL A 12 -41.95 48.84 -19.41
C VAL A 12 -41.08 47.98 -20.35
N ALA A 13 -41.11 48.22 -21.67
CA ALA A 13 -40.27 47.51 -22.63
C ALA A 13 -38.79 47.84 -22.50
N VAL A 14 -38.42 49.06 -22.14
CA VAL A 14 -37.00 49.44 -21.89
C VAL A 14 -36.46 48.90 -20.57
N VAL A 15 -37.29 48.71 -19.55
CA VAL A 15 -36.90 48.12 -18.27
C VAL A 15 -36.66 46.63 -18.39
N MET A 16 -37.29 45.95 -19.36
CA MET A 16 -37.10 44.50 -19.58
C MET A 16 -35.84 44.13 -20.37
N ILE A 17 -35.13 45.10 -20.96
CA ILE A 17 -33.89 44.87 -21.72
C ILE A 17 -32.62 45.12 -20.88
N SER A 18 -32.74 45.69 -19.69
CA SER A 18 -31.60 46.21 -18.90
C SER A 18 -31.07 45.24 -17.84
N CYS A 19 -31.48 43.98 -17.77
CA CYS A 19 -31.06 43.12 -16.64
C CYS A 19 -30.36 41.82 -17.00
N LYS A 20 -29.84 41.65 -18.22
CA LYS A 20 -29.06 40.43 -18.51
C LYS A 20 -27.58 40.52 -18.15
N ASP A 21 -26.95 41.66 -18.28
CA ASP A 21 -25.50 41.83 -18.03
C ASP A 21 -25.11 42.11 -16.56
N TYR A 22 -26.08 42.49 -15.71
CA TYR A 22 -25.79 42.81 -14.31
C TYR A 22 -25.84 41.64 -13.35
N LEU A 23 -26.33 40.47 -13.80
CA LEU A 23 -26.38 39.22 -13.02
C LEU A 23 -25.22 38.28 -13.34
N GLU A 24 -24.38 38.58 -14.33
CA GLU A 24 -23.17 37.87 -14.69
C GLU A 24 -21.89 38.60 -14.27
N THR A 25 -21.92 39.37 -13.20
CA THR A 25 -20.64 39.80 -12.61
C THR A 25 -19.97 38.59 -12.01
N PRO A 26 -18.82 38.14 -12.56
CA PRO A 26 -18.03 37.11 -11.90
C PRO A 26 -17.74 37.58 -10.49
N THR A 27 -18.04 36.76 -9.52
CA THR A 27 -17.75 37.04 -8.12
C THR A 27 -16.27 37.42 -8.03
N LYS A 28 -15.95 38.67 -7.66
CA LYS A 28 -14.58 39.21 -7.54
C LYS A 28 -13.70 38.40 -6.57
N SER A 29 -14.21 37.34 -5.96
CA SER A 29 -13.54 36.44 -5.01
C SER A 29 -13.33 35.02 -5.52
N SER A 30 -13.83 34.63 -6.71
CA SER A 30 -13.50 33.32 -7.32
C SER A 30 -12.41 33.51 -8.37
N LEU A 31 -11.27 32.82 -8.20
CA LEU A 31 -10.27 32.71 -9.24
C LEU A 31 -10.89 31.90 -10.41
N ASP A 32 -10.79 32.46 -11.63
CA ASP A 32 -11.20 31.75 -12.85
C ASP A 32 -10.29 30.52 -13.07
N GLU A 33 -10.85 29.42 -13.55
CA GLU A 33 -10.10 28.21 -13.90
C GLU A 33 -8.90 28.52 -14.83
N MET A 34 -9.08 29.42 -15.78
CA MET A 34 -8.01 29.86 -16.67
C MET A 34 -6.85 30.45 -15.88
N VAL A 35 -7.10 31.31 -14.89
CA VAL A 35 -6.06 31.92 -14.06
C VAL A 35 -5.35 30.88 -13.21
N ILE A 36 -6.10 29.94 -12.64
CA ILE A 36 -5.52 28.89 -11.80
C ILE A 36 -4.58 28.01 -12.62
N PHE A 37 -5.05 27.48 -13.75
CA PHE A 37 -4.33 26.45 -14.49
C PHE A 37 -3.34 26.97 -15.53
N SER A 38 -3.29 28.28 -15.79
CA SER A 38 -2.20 28.92 -16.55
C SER A 38 -1.03 29.37 -15.66
N SER A 39 -1.20 29.44 -14.34
CA SER A 39 -0.16 29.82 -13.37
C SER A 39 0.42 28.59 -12.68
N PRO A 40 1.73 28.30 -12.78
CA PRO A 40 2.35 27.15 -12.10
C PRO A 40 2.10 27.12 -10.59
N ASP A 41 2.24 28.25 -9.89
CA ASP A 41 2.07 28.33 -8.44
C ASP A 41 0.62 28.02 -8.00
N LEU A 42 -0.36 28.56 -8.71
CA LEU A 42 -1.77 28.33 -8.39
C LEU A 42 -2.17 26.90 -8.74
N ALA A 43 -1.74 26.41 -9.91
CA ALA A 43 -1.99 25.03 -10.35
C ALA A 43 -1.35 24.02 -9.39
N LYS A 44 -0.14 24.32 -8.85
CA LYS A 44 0.52 23.49 -7.84
C LYS A 44 -0.36 23.33 -6.59
N GLY A 45 -0.97 24.42 -6.10
CA GLY A 45 -1.89 24.38 -4.97
C GLY A 45 -3.10 23.47 -5.23
N ALA A 46 -3.68 23.53 -6.44
CA ALA A 46 -4.79 22.65 -6.83
C ALA A 46 -4.35 21.18 -6.90
N VAL A 47 -3.18 20.89 -7.47
CA VAL A 47 -2.62 19.52 -7.57
C VAL A 47 -2.26 18.97 -6.19
N ASP A 48 -1.70 19.76 -5.28
CA ASP A 48 -1.46 19.35 -3.90
C ASP A 48 -2.78 19.02 -3.18
N GLY A 49 -3.88 19.70 -3.53
CA GLY A 49 -5.22 19.40 -3.06
C GLY A 49 -5.72 17.98 -3.40
N ILE A 50 -5.17 17.32 -4.45
CA ILE A 50 -5.52 15.93 -4.80
C ILE A 50 -5.08 14.96 -3.70
N LYS A 51 -4.03 15.28 -2.93
CA LYS A 51 -3.47 14.42 -1.88
C LYS A 51 -4.27 14.47 -0.56
N LEU A 52 -5.09 15.50 -0.34
CA LEU A 52 -5.81 15.69 0.93
C LEU A 52 -6.64 14.47 1.38
N PRO A 53 -7.38 13.77 0.48
CA PRO A 53 -8.15 12.59 0.86
C PRO A 53 -7.33 11.44 1.45
N PHE A 54 -6.04 11.31 1.17
CA PHE A 54 -5.19 10.30 1.80
C PHE A 54 -5.07 10.52 3.31
N GLY A 55 -5.08 11.76 3.77
CA GLY A 55 -4.91 12.15 5.17
C GLY A 55 -6.17 12.05 6.04
N GLU A 56 -7.34 11.68 5.49
CA GLU A 56 -8.57 11.59 6.26
C GLU A 56 -8.57 10.40 7.24
N THR A 57 -8.89 10.67 8.51
CA THR A 57 -8.71 9.70 9.62
C THR A 57 -9.57 8.45 9.47
N ASN A 58 -10.85 8.62 9.14
CA ASN A 58 -11.80 7.50 8.99
C ASN A 58 -11.91 7.02 7.54
N SER A 59 -10.88 7.21 6.77
CA SER A 59 -10.82 6.92 5.36
C SER A 59 -9.55 6.14 5.01
N TYR A 60 -8.76 6.66 4.08
CA TYR A 60 -7.61 5.99 3.52
C TYR A 60 -6.59 5.60 4.62
N ARG A 61 -6.06 6.55 5.38
CA ARG A 61 -5.02 6.29 6.38
C ARG A 61 -5.48 5.44 7.57
N GLY A 62 -6.72 5.56 7.99
CA GLY A 62 -7.21 4.91 9.21
C GLY A 62 -8.16 3.74 8.99
N ARG A 63 -8.58 3.48 7.74
CA ARG A 63 -9.51 2.38 7.42
C ARG A 63 -9.03 1.51 6.26
N PHE A 64 -8.56 2.10 5.16
CA PHE A 64 -8.06 1.33 4.02
C PHE A 64 -6.68 0.73 4.33
N LEU A 65 -5.69 1.55 4.66
CA LEU A 65 -4.33 1.09 4.92
C LEU A 65 -4.22 0.03 6.03
N PRO A 66 -4.89 0.15 7.19
CA PRO A 66 -4.73 -0.83 8.27
C PRO A 66 -5.31 -2.20 7.96
N TRP A 67 -6.29 -2.32 7.07
CA TRP A 67 -7.05 -3.58 6.95
C TRP A 67 -7.06 -4.21 5.58
N TYR A 68 -6.97 -3.43 4.47
CA TYR A 68 -7.09 -4.00 3.13
C TYR A 68 -6.07 -5.10 2.84
N GLY A 69 -4.80 -4.87 3.17
CA GLY A 69 -3.70 -5.77 2.85
C GLY A 69 -3.48 -6.91 3.86
N MET A 70 -4.20 -6.90 4.99
CA MET A 70 -3.97 -7.87 6.07
C MET A 70 -4.57 -9.25 5.75
N ASN A 71 -4.17 -10.23 6.58
CA ASN A 71 -4.55 -11.63 6.49
C ASN A 71 -4.14 -12.27 5.16
N THR A 72 -2.83 -12.42 5.04
CA THR A 72 -2.14 -13.14 3.97
C THR A 72 -1.33 -14.31 4.54
N ASP A 73 -0.47 -14.91 3.73
CA ASP A 73 0.46 -15.96 4.17
C ASP A 73 1.62 -15.43 5.05
N ILE A 74 1.76 -14.12 5.19
CA ILE A 74 2.88 -13.47 5.90
C ILE A 74 2.48 -12.51 7.01
N GLU A 75 1.25 -12.03 7.02
CA GLU A 75 0.80 -10.98 7.92
C GLU A 75 -0.68 -11.13 8.28
N TRP A 76 -1.05 -10.70 9.47
CA TRP A 76 -2.43 -10.74 9.96
C TRP A 76 -2.77 -9.56 10.85
N TYR A 77 -4.06 -9.27 10.96
CA TYR A 77 -4.59 -8.40 11.99
C TYR A 77 -4.56 -9.13 13.34
N ASN A 78 -4.01 -8.50 14.38
CA ASN A 78 -3.77 -9.17 15.66
C ASN A 78 -5.04 -9.63 16.38
N SER A 79 -6.19 -9.05 16.07
CA SER A 79 -7.50 -9.43 16.59
C SER A 79 -8.43 -10.05 15.54
N SER A 80 -7.86 -10.70 14.52
CA SER A 80 -8.62 -11.33 13.43
C SER A 80 -9.57 -12.44 13.89
N GLU A 81 -9.31 -13.07 15.06
CA GLU A 81 -10.17 -14.08 15.64
C GLU A 81 -11.52 -13.54 16.15
N LEU A 82 -11.67 -12.23 16.24
CA LEU A 82 -12.91 -11.57 16.65
C LEU A 82 -13.85 -11.36 15.44
N VAL A 83 -14.15 -12.42 14.70
CA VAL A 83 -15.11 -12.40 13.57
C VAL A 83 -16.46 -11.88 14.09
N GLY A 84 -17.05 -10.91 13.36
CA GLY A 84 -18.22 -10.13 13.80
C GLY A 84 -17.85 -8.74 14.34
N ASP A 85 -16.58 -8.47 14.64
CA ASP A 85 -16.06 -7.11 14.81
C ASP A 85 -15.78 -6.49 13.45
N GLY A 86 -16.22 -5.25 13.24
CA GLY A 86 -16.12 -4.60 11.92
C GLY A 86 -14.69 -4.48 11.40
N SER A 87 -13.68 -4.35 12.26
CA SER A 87 -12.28 -4.29 11.84
C SER A 87 -11.74 -5.67 11.45
N ALA A 88 -12.07 -6.71 12.25
CA ALA A 88 -11.68 -8.08 11.94
C ALA A 88 -12.30 -8.53 10.61
N ASP A 89 -13.60 -8.31 10.42
CA ASP A 89 -14.34 -8.71 9.21
C ASP A 89 -13.75 -8.14 7.91
N LEU A 90 -13.17 -6.93 7.96
CA LEU A 90 -12.48 -6.32 6.83
C LEU A 90 -11.20 -7.06 6.44
N THR A 91 -10.59 -7.81 7.37
CA THR A 91 -9.32 -8.51 7.13
C THR A 91 -9.50 -9.98 6.77
N VAL A 92 -10.56 -10.63 7.32
CA VAL A 92 -10.76 -12.10 7.23
C VAL A 92 -11.67 -12.54 6.08
N TYR A 93 -11.86 -11.71 5.06
CA TYR A 93 -12.69 -12.00 3.88
C TYR A 93 -14.16 -12.24 4.20
N SER A 94 -14.72 -11.61 5.25
CA SER A 94 -16.11 -11.83 5.68
C SER A 94 -16.94 -10.55 5.85
N THR A 95 -16.42 -9.41 5.41
CA THR A 95 -17.13 -8.13 5.55
C THR A 95 -18.46 -8.11 4.77
N THR A 96 -19.37 -7.26 5.21
CA THR A 96 -20.69 -7.07 4.60
C THR A 96 -20.91 -5.61 4.20
N PRO A 97 -21.89 -5.30 3.34
CA PRO A 97 -22.20 -3.91 2.95
C PRO A 97 -22.50 -2.99 4.14
N SER A 98 -22.99 -3.53 5.26
CA SER A 98 -23.32 -2.77 6.47
C SER A 98 -22.18 -2.66 7.48
N ASN A 99 -20.93 -2.96 7.10
CA ASN A 99 -19.77 -2.91 7.99
C ASN A 99 -19.67 -1.55 8.70
N SER A 100 -19.64 -1.57 10.04
CA SER A 100 -19.67 -0.36 10.87
C SER A 100 -18.46 0.56 10.72
N GLN A 101 -17.31 0.03 10.28
CA GLN A 101 -16.09 0.82 10.07
C GLN A 101 -16.11 1.61 8.77
N MET A 102 -16.96 1.23 7.82
CA MET A 102 -16.97 1.76 6.46
C MET A 102 -18.20 2.61 6.13
N ASN A 103 -19.32 2.44 6.86
CA ASN A 103 -20.55 3.20 6.62
C ASN A 103 -20.53 4.58 7.32
N SER A 104 -19.50 5.38 7.05
CA SER A 104 -19.37 6.76 7.51
C SER A 104 -19.35 7.73 6.33
N THR A 105 -19.65 8.99 6.57
CA THR A 105 -19.72 10.03 5.53
C THR A 105 -18.42 10.16 4.74
N ASN A 106 -17.27 10.10 5.43
CA ASN A 106 -15.94 10.26 4.84
C ASN A 106 -15.17 8.94 4.80
N ASN A 107 -15.82 7.85 4.42
CA ASN A 107 -15.15 6.55 4.32
C ASN A 107 -14.15 6.49 3.14
N ALA A 108 -13.40 5.38 3.06
CA ALA A 108 -12.34 5.22 2.07
C ALA A 108 -12.83 5.33 0.62
N TRP A 109 -13.99 4.74 0.29
CA TRP A 109 -14.60 4.84 -1.05
C TRP A 109 -14.89 6.30 -1.42
N ALA A 110 -15.61 7.04 -0.56
CA ALA A 110 -15.96 8.44 -0.80
C ALA A 110 -14.73 9.32 -0.99
N MET A 111 -13.72 9.13 -0.13
CA MET A 111 -12.52 9.96 -0.18
C MET A 111 -11.62 9.64 -1.37
N MET A 112 -11.53 8.39 -1.81
CA MET A 112 -10.83 8.04 -3.05
C MET A 112 -11.50 8.68 -4.26
N TYR A 113 -12.85 8.65 -4.35
CA TYR A 113 -13.56 9.36 -5.42
C TYR A 113 -13.45 10.89 -5.33
N SER A 114 -13.39 11.46 -4.12
CA SER A 114 -13.06 12.88 -3.94
C SER A 114 -11.66 13.23 -4.48
N GLY A 115 -10.68 12.34 -4.28
CA GLY A 115 -9.35 12.49 -4.87
C GLY A 115 -9.37 12.42 -6.40
N ILE A 116 -10.14 11.48 -6.96
CA ILE A 116 -10.33 11.34 -8.41
C ILE A 116 -10.98 12.58 -9.00
N GLU A 117 -12.04 13.12 -8.37
CA GLU A 117 -12.71 14.33 -8.83
C GLU A 117 -11.76 15.53 -8.86
N ARG A 118 -10.99 15.75 -7.79
CA ARG A 118 -9.96 16.80 -7.76
C ARG A 118 -8.92 16.63 -8.87
N ALA A 119 -8.48 15.39 -9.12
CA ALA A 119 -7.57 15.08 -10.21
C ALA A 119 -8.18 15.36 -11.58
N ASN A 120 -9.46 15.00 -11.80
CA ASN A 120 -10.16 15.27 -13.05
C ASN A 120 -10.24 16.77 -13.35
N ILE A 121 -10.58 17.58 -12.32
CA ILE A 121 -10.60 19.05 -12.45
C ILE A 121 -9.21 19.59 -12.82
N CYS A 122 -8.15 19.12 -12.15
CA CYS A 122 -6.77 19.52 -12.46
C CYS A 122 -6.35 19.12 -13.89
N ILE A 123 -6.61 17.87 -14.27
CA ILE A 123 -6.27 17.36 -15.62
C ILE A 123 -6.98 18.17 -16.70
N LYS A 124 -8.30 18.40 -16.53
CA LYS A 124 -9.08 19.19 -17.49
C LYS A 124 -8.56 20.63 -17.60
N GLY A 125 -8.37 21.29 -16.46
CA GLY A 125 -7.90 22.68 -16.41
C GLY A 125 -6.49 22.84 -16.99
N LEU A 126 -5.55 21.98 -16.62
CA LEU A 126 -4.18 22.00 -17.15
C LEU A 126 -4.14 21.75 -18.65
N LYS A 127 -4.92 20.80 -19.18
CA LYS A 127 -5.01 20.54 -20.63
C LYS A 127 -5.65 21.70 -21.39
N ALA A 128 -6.64 22.37 -20.80
CA ALA A 128 -7.35 23.47 -21.45
C ALA A 128 -6.57 24.79 -21.44
N TYR A 129 -5.89 25.10 -20.35
CA TYR A 129 -5.32 26.44 -20.10
C TYR A 129 -3.81 26.45 -19.85
N GLY A 130 -3.21 25.31 -19.46
CA GLY A 130 -1.83 25.25 -19.00
C GLY A 130 -0.81 25.07 -20.12
N ASN A 131 -1.21 24.66 -21.33
CA ASN A 131 -0.29 24.29 -22.42
C ASN A 131 0.88 23.40 -21.90
N PRO A 132 0.59 22.27 -21.22
CA PRO A 132 1.60 21.44 -20.55
C PRO A 132 2.51 20.77 -21.57
N LYS A 133 3.84 20.84 -21.34
CA LYS A 133 4.86 20.23 -22.18
C LYS A 133 5.91 19.53 -21.34
N PRO A 134 6.61 18.52 -21.87
CA PRO A 134 7.79 17.96 -21.21
C PRO A 134 8.79 19.04 -20.81
N GLY A 135 9.34 18.93 -19.59
CA GLY A 135 10.32 19.88 -19.07
C GLY A 135 9.73 21.20 -18.54
N THR A 136 8.40 21.39 -18.57
CA THR A 136 7.73 22.55 -17.97
C THR A 136 7.07 22.20 -16.64
N GLU A 137 6.91 23.20 -15.73
CA GLU A 137 6.24 22.99 -14.46
C GLU A 137 4.78 22.56 -14.63
N LEU A 138 4.04 23.13 -15.58
CA LEU A 138 2.66 22.72 -15.87
C LEU A 138 2.58 21.32 -16.48
N GLY A 139 3.60 20.90 -17.25
CA GLY A 139 3.74 19.51 -17.69
C GLY A 139 3.95 18.55 -16.53
N GLN A 140 4.87 18.88 -15.61
CA GLN A 140 5.09 18.11 -14.38
C GLN A 140 3.79 17.98 -13.57
N LEU A 141 3.03 19.06 -13.38
CA LEU A 141 1.78 19.08 -12.62
C LEU A 141 0.67 18.26 -13.30
N LEU A 142 0.59 18.25 -14.63
CA LEU A 142 -0.32 17.37 -15.36
C LEU A 142 0.04 15.90 -15.14
N GLY A 143 1.32 15.53 -15.25
CA GLY A 143 1.78 14.18 -15.00
C GLY A 143 1.53 13.73 -13.56
N GLU A 144 1.71 14.62 -12.57
CA GLU A 144 1.36 14.33 -11.18
C GLU A 144 -0.15 14.11 -10.99
N SER A 145 -0.99 14.91 -11.63
CA SER A 145 -2.45 14.76 -11.55
C SER A 145 -2.93 13.43 -12.13
N LEU A 146 -2.38 13.02 -13.27
CA LEU A 146 -2.65 11.72 -13.89
C LEU A 146 -2.22 10.57 -12.99
N ALA A 147 -1.01 10.65 -12.41
CA ALA A 147 -0.47 9.61 -11.54
C ALA A 147 -1.25 9.49 -10.22
N LEU A 148 -1.61 10.60 -9.58
CA LEU A 148 -2.42 10.59 -8.35
C LEU A 148 -3.82 10.03 -8.60
N ARG A 149 -4.46 10.35 -9.74
CA ARG A 149 -5.70 9.71 -10.17
C ARG A 149 -5.54 8.20 -10.30
N ALA A 150 -4.46 7.76 -10.92
CA ALA A 150 -4.17 6.34 -11.10
C ALA A 150 -3.92 5.61 -9.78
N VAL A 151 -3.29 6.25 -8.78
CA VAL A 151 -3.13 5.69 -7.42
C VAL A 151 -4.49 5.41 -6.78
N TYR A 152 -5.42 6.38 -6.80
CA TYR A 152 -6.75 6.19 -6.24
C TYR A 152 -7.50 5.06 -6.95
N TYR A 153 -7.48 5.03 -8.27
CA TYR A 153 -8.11 3.96 -9.04
C TYR A 153 -7.47 2.60 -8.79
N ALA A 154 -6.14 2.52 -8.74
CA ALA A 154 -5.45 1.27 -8.45
C ALA A 154 -5.87 0.68 -7.10
N ASP A 155 -6.05 1.53 -6.08
CA ASP A 155 -6.46 1.09 -4.76
C ASP A 155 -7.96 0.76 -4.69
N LEU A 156 -8.82 1.50 -5.41
CA LEU A 156 -10.23 1.14 -5.57
C LEU A 156 -10.39 -0.22 -6.28
N LEU A 157 -9.68 -0.44 -7.39
CA LEU A 157 -9.73 -1.69 -8.15
C LEU A 157 -9.28 -2.90 -7.31
N LYS A 158 -8.23 -2.72 -6.49
CA LYS A 158 -7.76 -3.78 -5.57
C LYS A 158 -8.82 -4.17 -4.55
N ALA A 159 -9.57 -3.20 -4.02
CA ALA A 159 -10.47 -3.44 -2.91
C ALA A 159 -11.90 -3.79 -3.33
N TRP A 160 -12.39 -3.27 -4.45
CA TRP A 160 -13.78 -3.42 -4.87
C TRP A 160 -14.00 -4.07 -6.23
N GLY A 161 -12.93 -4.31 -7.00
CA GLY A 161 -13.02 -4.92 -8.33
C GLY A 161 -13.63 -3.98 -9.37
N ASP A 162 -14.84 -4.28 -9.84
CA ASP A 162 -15.56 -3.42 -10.77
C ASP A 162 -16.11 -2.19 -10.07
N ILE A 163 -15.80 -1.01 -10.58
CA ILE A 163 -16.07 0.29 -9.95
C ILE A 163 -16.62 1.32 -10.95
N VAL A 164 -16.97 2.50 -10.46
CA VAL A 164 -17.52 3.57 -11.31
C VAL A 164 -16.38 4.28 -12.07
N PRO A 165 -16.41 4.32 -13.43
CA PRO A 165 -15.39 4.96 -14.24
C PRO A 165 -15.65 6.48 -14.37
N ARG A 166 -14.98 7.29 -13.54
CA ARG A 166 -15.07 8.76 -13.56
C ARG A 166 -13.75 9.35 -14.02
N PHE A 167 -13.62 9.64 -15.30
CA PHE A 167 -12.41 10.23 -15.89
C PHE A 167 -12.56 11.71 -16.26
N ASP A 168 -13.76 12.25 -16.11
CA ASP A 168 -14.09 13.67 -16.28
C ASP A 168 -14.72 14.22 -14.99
N PRO A 169 -14.68 15.54 -14.76
CA PRO A 169 -15.39 16.18 -13.65
C PRO A 169 -16.88 15.87 -13.68
N ILE A 170 -17.47 15.74 -12.48
CA ILE A 170 -18.88 15.39 -12.31
C ILE A 170 -19.77 16.51 -12.87
N THR A 171 -20.80 16.13 -13.63
CA THR A 171 -21.89 16.99 -14.09
C THR A 171 -23.21 16.45 -13.58
N THR A 172 -24.29 17.20 -13.78
CA THR A 172 -25.64 16.76 -13.42
C THR A 172 -26.00 15.42 -14.11
N GLU A 173 -25.59 15.26 -15.37
CA GLU A 173 -25.87 14.07 -16.20
C GLU A 173 -25.05 12.87 -15.76
N THR A 174 -23.86 13.09 -15.20
CA THR A 174 -22.93 12.02 -14.79
C THR A 174 -22.96 11.72 -13.28
N LEU A 175 -23.87 12.33 -12.53
CA LEU A 175 -23.95 12.18 -11.08
C LEU A 175 -24.15 10.71 -10.67
N TYR A 176 -25.02 9.98 -11.36
CA TYR A 176 -25.39 8.60 -11.05
C TYR A 176 -24.86 7.60 -12.10
N LEU A 177 -23.53 7.59 -12.31
CA LEU A 177 -22.92 6.58 -13.17
C LEU A 177 -22.96 5.19 -12.52
N ALA A 178 -23.28 4.19 -13.32
CA ALA A 178 -23.12 2.80 -12.93
C ALA A 178 -21.64 2.39 -12.89
N LYS A 179 -21.33 1.32 -12.17
CA LYS A 179 -20.03 0.69 -12.29
C LYS A 179 -19.85 0.04 -13.66
N SER A 180 -18.61 -0.10 -14.10
CA SER A 180 -18.21 -0.79 -15.32
C SER A 180 -17.25 -1.93 -15.02
N ASP A 181 -17.05 -2.80 -15.99
CA ASP A 181 -15.92 -3.71 -16.01
C ASP A 181 -14.60 -2.95 -15.81
N ARG A 182 -13.74 -3.49 -14.97
CA ARG A 182 -12.44 -2.93 -14.63
C ARG A 182 -11.45 -2.87 -15.80
N ASP A 183 -11.65 -3.69 -16.83
CA ASP A 183 -10.72 -3.79 -17.97
C ASP A 183 -10.59 -2.47 -18.72
N GLY A 184 -11.74 -1.77 -18.94
CA GLY A 184 -11.75 -0.43 -19.52
C GLY A 184 -11.01 0.60 -18.66
N ILE A 185 -11.15 0.50 -17.34
CA ILE A 185 -10.44 1.39 -16.39
C ILE A 185 -8.95 1.11 -16.45
N TYR A 186 -8.50 -0.15 -16.42
CA TYR A 186 -7.07 -0.48 -16.54
C TYR A 186 -6.46 0.05 -17.84
N LYS A 187 -7.15 -0.08 -18.98
CA LYS A 187 -6.66 0.46 -20.27
C LYS A 187 -6.45 1.97 -20.20
N GLN A 188 -7.42 2.70 -19.64
CA GLN A 188 -7.28 4.15 -19.47
C GLN A 188 -6.12 4.52 -18.54
N LEU A 189 -5.97 3.85 -17.40
CA LEU A 189 -4.90 4.14 -16.45
C LEU A 189 -3.51 3.84 -17.04
N ILE A 190 -3.37 2.75 -17.80
CA ILE A 190 -2.11 2.38 -18.47
C ILE A 190 -1.74 3.42 -19.53
N ALA A 191 -2.73 3.97 -20.26
CA ALA A 191 -2.55 5.06 -21.19
C ALA A 191 -2.20 6.38 -20.48
N ASP A 192 -2.91 6.72 -19.39
CA ASP A 192 -2.62 7.89 -18.58
C ASP A 192 -1.17 7.87 -18.03
N MET A 193 -0.68 6.69 -17.62
CA MET A 193 0.70 6.55 -17.14
C MET A 193 1.71 6.67 -18.27
N ALA A 194 1.38 6.29 -19.50
CA ALA A 194 2.22 6.56 -20.66
C ALA A 194 2.35 8.07 -20.90
N GLU A 195 1.22 8.81 -20.94
CA GLU A 195 1.22 10.27 -21.06
C GLU A 195 2.00 10.92 -19.91
N ALA A 196 1.74 10.54 -18.67
CA ALA A 196 2.43 11.08 -17.51
C ALA A 196 3.95 10.86 -17.55
N SER A 197 4.42 9.70 -18.04
CA SER A 197 5.84 9.38 -18.10
C SER A 197 6.64 10.30 -19.06
N GLU A 198 5.98 10.86 -20.07
CA GLU A 198 6.60 11.83 -20.96
C GLU A 198 6.70 13.23 -20.32
N LEU A 199 5.84 13.54 -19.37
CA LEU A 199 5.70 14.87 -18.78
C LEU A 199 6.55 15.07 -17.52
N VAL A 200 6.69 14.02 -16.69
CA VAL A 200 7.37 14.14 -15.39
C VAL A 200 8.87 13.88 -15.52
N ALA A 201 9.64 14.56 -14.67
CA ALA A 201 11.09 14.43 -14.59
C ALA A 201 11.51 13.17 -13.79
N TRP A 202 12.72 12.68 -14.03
CA TRP A 202 13.35 11.62 -13.24
C TRP A 202 13.64 12.09 -11.80
N PRO A 203 13.82 11.17 -10.82
CA PRO A 203 14.31 11.54 -9.48
C PRO A 203 15.58 12.39 -9.56
N ASN A 204 15.60 13.51 -8.85
CA ASN A 204 16.71 14.49 -8.81
C ASN A 204 17.03 15.21 -10.13
N GLU A 205 16.24 15.06 -11.18
CA GLU A 205 16.43 15.81 -12.43
C GLU A 205 16.04 17.28 -12.29
N THR A 206 15.07 17.57 -11.42
CA THR A 206 14.62 18.93 -11.08
C THR A 206 14.51 19.10 -9.56
N SER A 207 14.43 20.36 -9.09
CA SER A 207 14.17 20.62 -7.67
C SER A 207 12.84 20.03 -7.19
N THR A 208 11.82 19.95 -8.05
CA THR A 208 10.53 19.33 -7.74
C THR A 208 10.68 17.84 -7.47
N THR A 209 11.50 17.12 -8.23
CA THR A 209 11.67 15.67 -8.11
C THR A 209 12.82 15.26 -7.19
N SER A 210 13.34 16.17 -6.37
CA SER A 210 14.35 15.90 -5.33
C SER A 210 13.76 15.27 -4.06
N SER A 211 12.42 15.22 -3.94
CA SER A 211 11.69 14.59 -2.83
C SER A 211 10.87 13.40 -3.31
N VAL A 212 10.86 12.33 -2.52
CA VAL A 212 10.00 11.15 -2.75
C VAL A 212 8.52 11.42 -2.47
N GLU A 213 8.15 12.57 -1.94
CA GLU A 213 6.75 13.02 -1.78
C GLU A 213 6.16 13.60 -3.06
N ARG A 214 7.03 13.88 -4.05
CA ARG A 214 6.62 14.36 -5.38
C ARG A 214 6.65 13.20 -6.38
N ILE A 215 5.67 13.20 -7.26
CA ILE A 215 5.61 12.22 -8.35
C ILE A 215 6.80 12.46 -9.30
N ASN A 216 7.48 11.38 -9.64
CA ASN A 216 8.62 11.37 -10.55
C ASN A 216 8.50 10.24 -11.58
N LYS A 217 9.32 10.28 -12.64
CA LYS A 217 9.25 9.35 -13.75
C LYS A 217 9.47 7.88 -13.33
N ALA A 218 10.35 7.62 -12.37
CA ALA A 218 10.57 6.26 -11.90
C ALA A 218 9.31 5.68 -11.25
N PHE A 219 8.59 6.47 -10.44
CA PHE A 219 7.32 6.06 -9.86
C PHE A 219 6.23 5.85 -10.92
N VAL A 220 6.07 6.79 -11.87
CA VAL A 220 5.04 6.69 -12.92
C VAL A 220 5.22 5.43 -13.76
N LYS A 221 6.45 5.15 -14.20
CA LYS A 221 6.80 3.93 -14.94
C LYS A 221 6.57 2.67 -14.10
N GLY A 222 6.98 2.68 -12.83
CA GLY A 222 6.73 1.58 -11.90
C GLY A 222 5.24 1.33 -11.66
N LEU A 223 4.44 2.39 -11.53
CA LEU A 223 2.98 2.27 -11.39
C LEU A 223 2.34 1.71 -12.67
N ARG A 224 2.81 2.14 -13.85
CA ARG A 224 2.37 1.57 -15.13
C ARG A 224 2.66 0.07 -15.22
N ALA A 225 3.86 -0.35 -14.84
CA ALA A 225 4.23 -1.77 -14.77
C ALA A 225 3.32 -2.56 -13.83
N ARG A 226 3.08 -2.04 -12.61
CA ARG A 226 2.17 -2.65 -11.62
C ARG A 226 0.74 -2.78 -12.15
N LEU A 227 0.22 -1.75 -12.84
CA LEU A 227 -1.10 -1.77 -13.46
C LEU A 227 -1.19 -2.81 -14.59
N CYS A 228 -0.17 -2.92 -15.44
CA CYS A 228 -0.10 -3.95 -16.49
C CYS A 228 -0.15 -5.37 -15.90
N LEU A 229 0.63 -5.62 -14.84
CA LEU A 229 0.64 -6.93 -14.17
C LEU A 229 -0.69 -7.23 -13.46
N ALA A 230 -1.35 -6.22 -12.90
CA ALA A 230 -2.67 -6.37 -12.29
C ALA A 230 -3.75 -6.65 -13.34
N ALA A 231 -3.75 -5.91 -14.44
CA ALA A 231 -4.73 -6.04 -15.52
C ALA A 231 -4.67 -7.40 -16.24
N SER A 232 -3.48 -7.94 -16.44
CA SER A 232 -3.27 -9.25 -17.08
C SER A 232 -3.24 -10.43 -16.11
N GLY A 233 -3.26 -10.16 -14.80
CA GLY A 233 -3.27 -11.18 -13.75
C GLY A 233 -4.63 -11.84 -13.56
N TYR A 234 -4.66 -12.86 -12.70
CA TYR A 234 -5.92 -13.44 -12.23
C TYR A 234 -6.66 -12.50 -11.29
N SER A 235 -7.97 -12.59 -11.28
CA SER A 235 -8.84 -11.86 -10.37
C SER A 235 -10.20 -12.53 -10.31
N GLN A 236 -10.97 -12.27 -9.26
CA GLN A 236 -12.36 -12.66 -9.19
C GLN A 236 -13.20 -11.81 -10.16
N TYR A 237 -13.93 -12.47 -11.04
CA TYR A 237 -15.00 -11.92 -11.89
C TYR A 237 -16.34 -12.49 -11.42
N PRO A 238 -17.47 -11.96 -11.90
CA PRO A 238 -18.78 -12.53 -11.53
C PRO A 238 -18.95 -14.02 -11.87
N ASP A 239 -18.22 -14.50 -12.87
CA ASP A 239 -18.22 -15.88 -13.38
C ASP A 239 -17.10 -16.76 -12.78
N GLY A 240 -16.24 -16.24 -11.91
CA GLY A 240 -15.18 -16.99 -11.24
C GLY A 240 -13.81 -16.34 -11.31
N ILE A 241 -12.78 -17.09 -10.90
CA ILE A 241 -11.39 -16.64 -10.96
C ILE A 241 -10.85 -16.85 -12.37
N ARG A 242 -10.45 -15.80 -13.02
CA ARG A 242 -9.83 -15.84 -14.35
C ARG A 242 -8.98 -14.58 -14.62
N ARG A 243 -8.29 -14.58 -15.74
CA ARG A 243 -7.68 -13.40 -16.33
C ARG A 243 -8.71 -12.64 -17.17
N SER A 244 -8.42 -11.40 -17.52
CA SER A 244 -9.20 -10.66 -18.50
C SER A 244 -9.28 -11.43 -19.84
N THR A 245 -10.43 -11.32 -20.50
CA THR A 245 -10.62 -11.84 -21.86
C THR A 245 -10.37 -10.79 -22.94
N ASP A 246 -10.08 -9.55 -22.54
CA ASP A 246 -9.72 -8.47 -23.46
C ASP A 246 -8.33 -8.75 -24.06
N PRO A 247 -8.20 -8.87 -25.39
CA PRO A 247 -6.93 -9.17 -26.05
C PRO A 247 -5.87 -8.08 -25.86
N ASP A 248 -6.27 -6.85 -25.51
CA ASP A 248 -5.35 -5.77 -25.20
C ASP A 248 -4.74 -5.89 -23.80
N LEU A 249 -5.39 -6.63 -22.91
CA LEU A 249 -4.89 -6.94 -21.56
C LEU A 249 -4.25 -8.33 -21.45
N SER A 250 -3.90 -8.95 -22.59
CA SER A 250 -3.23 -10.25 -22.59
C SER A 250 -1.87 -10.20 -21.88
N VAL A 251 -1.48 -11.33 -21.27
CA VAL A 251 -0.18 -11.48 -20.59
C VAL A 251 0.96 -11.03 -21.48
N THR A 252 1.00 -11.50 -22.72
CA THR A 252 2.09 -11.16 -23.65
C THR A 252 2.24 -9.64 -23.83
N LYS A 253 1.14 -8.91 -24.07
CA LYS A 253 1.17 -7.46 -24.25
C LYS A 253 1.55 -6.73 -22.96
N MET A 254 0.88 -7.07 -21.88
CA MET A 254 1.04 -6.36 -20.61
C MET A 254 2.40 -6.62 -19.96
N TYR A 255 2.89 -7.86 -20.04
CA TYR A 255 4.24 -8.17 -19.54
C TYR A 255 5.34 -7.51 -20.37
N ALA A 256 5.15 -7.36 -21.69
CA ALA A 256 6.10 -6.62 -22.52
C ALA A 256 6.19 -5.15 -22.09
N ILE A 257 5.05 -4.47 -21.86
CA ILE A 257 5.03 -3.09 -21.35
C ILE A 257 5.67 -3.03 -19.96
N ALA A 258 5.26 -3.88 -19.03
CA ALA A 258 5.77 -3.88 -17.67
C ALA A 258 7.28 -4.14 -17.61
N ASN A 259 7.79 -5.06 -18.43
CA ASN A 259 9.22 -5.34 -18.54
C ASN A 259 10.00 -4.11 -19.01
N GLN A 260 9.54 -3.47 -20.10
CA GLN A 260 10.20 -2.28 -20.63
C GLN A 260 10.23 -1.14 -19.59
N GLU A 261 9.11 -0.89 -18.90
CA GLU A 261 9.04 0.16 -17.86
C GLU A 261 10.03 -0.13 -16.71
N CYS A 262 10.11 -1.38 -16.26
CA CYS A 262 11.06 -1.77 -15.21
C CYS A 262 12.51 -1.61 -15.69
N LEU A 263 12.83 -2.04 -16.92
CA LEU A 263 14.17 -1.91 -17.48
C LEU A 263 14.56 -0.43 -17.67
N ASP A 264 13.64 0.42 -18.10
CA ASP A 264 13.89 1.87 -18.22
C ASP A 264 14.27 2.49 -16.87
N ILE A 265 13.56 2.11 -15.78
CA ILE A 265 13.89 2.57 -14.42
C ILE A 265 15.28 2.08 -14.01
N ILE A 266 15.56 0.79 -14.21
CA ILE A 266 16.86 0.19 -13.84
C ILE A 266 17.99 0.85 -14.61
N ASN A 267 17.83 1.03 -15.93
CA ASN A 267 18.85 1.61 -16.80
C ASN A 267 19.03 3.13 -16.60
N SER A 268 18.03 3.82 -16.05
CA SER A 268 18.14 5.25 -15.75
C SER A 268 19.22 5.54 -14.69
N GLY A 269 19.49 4.56 -13.79
CA GLY A 269 20.42 4.72 -12.69
C GLY A 269 20.01 5.77 -11.64
N THR A 270 18.77 6.31 -11.74
CA THR A 270 18.28 7.38 -10.86
C THR A 270 17.80 6.87 -9.50
N THR A 271 17.61 5.57 -9.35
CA THR A 271 17.18 4.89 -8.12
C THR A 271 18.02 3.64 -7.89
N LYS A 272 18.16 3.22 -6.64
CA LYS A 272 18.96 2.04 -6.27
C LYS A 272 18.48 1.45 -4.95
N LEU A 273 18.83 0.19 -4.67
CA LEU A 273 18.64 -0.38 -3.34
C LEU A 273 19.47 0.39 -2.30
N GLU A 274 18.92 0.53 -1.10
CA GLU A 274 19.71 0.97 0.06
C GLU A 274 20.76 -0.07 0.44
N SER A 275 21.80 0.38 1.15
CA SER A 275 22.91 -0.47 1.56
C SER A 275 22.49 -1.60 2.52
N SER A 276 21.42 -1.41 3.27
CA SER A 276 20.80 -2.44 4.09
C SER A 276 19.27 -2.34 4.01
N PHE A 277 18.60 -3.45 4.27
CA PHE A 277 17.15 -3.50 4.33
C PHE A 277 16.56 -2.59 5.41
N GLU A 278 17.19 -2.54 6.59
CA GLU A 278 16.79 -1.68 7.70
C GLU A 278 16.80 -0.19 7.34
N THR A 279 17.81 0.24 6.58
CA THR A 279 18.00 1.65 6.19
C THR A 279 16.80 2.23 5.47
N VAL A 280 16.09 1.42 4.66
CA VAL A 280 14.87 1.85 3.96
C VAL A 280 13.83 2.40 4.94
N PHE A 281 13.51 1.61 5.95
CA PHE A 281 12.44 1.94 6.90
C PHE A 281 12.88 2.95 7.96
N LYS A 282 14.16 2.91 8.31
CA LYS A 282 14.74 3.90 9.22
C LYS A 282 14.69 5.30 8.62
N LYS A 283 15.05 5.46 7.34
CA LYS A 283 14.91 6.72 6.61
C LYS A 283 13.46 7.21 6.60
N ASN A 284 12.50 6.32 6.33
CA ASN A 284 11.08 6.66 6.33
C ASN A 284 10.59 7.11 7.72
N CYS A 285 10.97 6.40 8.81
CA CYS A 285 10.66 6.83 10.17
C CYS A 285 11.35 8.15 10.57
N GLN A 286 12.48 8.49 9.96
CA GLN A 286 13.24 9.72 10.20
C GLN A 286 12.80 10.88 9.33
N ASP A 287 11.74 10.72 8.55
CA ASP A 287 11.23 11.74 7.62
C ASP A 287 12.30 12.17 6.58
N ASN A 288 13.12 11.22 6.14
CA ASN A 288 14.09 11.47 5.09
C ASN A 288 13.45 11.25 3.71
N VAL A 289 12.94 12.32 3.15
CA VAL A 289 12.21 12.33 1.87
C VAL A 289 13.11 12.54 0.64
N THR A 290 14.43 12.44 0.78
CA THR A 290 15.38 12.65 -0.33
C THR A 290 15.23 11.56 -1.40
N ALA A 291 15.01 11.97 -2.64
CA ALA A 291 14.91 11.08 -3.79
C ALA A 291 16.27 10.48 -4.20
N GLY A 292 16.23 9.45 -5.05
CA GLY A 292 17.44 8.79 -5.59
C GLY A 292 17.93 7.60 -4.76
N GLY A 293 17.24 7.26 -3.67
CA GLY A 293 17.40 6.03 -2.91
C GLY A 293 16.48 4.91 -3.40
N GLU A 294 16.09 4.03 -2.46
CA GLU A 294 15.23 2.89 -2.78
C GLU A 294 13.76 3.29 -2.91
N THR A 295 13.29 4.28 -2.17
CA THR A 295 11.91 4.77 -2.25
C THR A 295 11.69 5.53 -3.56
N LEU A 296 10.66 5.11 -4.32
CA LEU A 296 10.26 5.79 -5.54
C LEU A 296 9.23 6.90 -5.25
N TRP A 297 8.26 6.58 -4.39
CA TRP A 297 7.23 7.52 -3.96
C TRP A 297 6.60 7.10 -2.64
N GLU A 298 6.29 8.09 -1.83
CA GLU A 298 5.56 7.96 -0.57
C GLU A 298 4.28 8.80 -0.61
N ILE A 299 3.19 8.27 -0.03
CA ILE A 299 2.03 9.10 0.27
C ILE A 299 2.41 10.00 1.44
N PRO A 300 2.44 11.33 1.24
CA PRO A 300 2.90 12.24 2.28
C PRO A 300 1.86 12.42 3.38
N PHE A 301 2.32 12.32 4.62
CA PHE A 301 1.57 12.70 5.81
C PHE A 301 2.37 13.76 6.58
N ALA A 302 1.75 14.89 6.87
CA ALA A 302 2.39 15.92 7.71
C ALA A 302 2.44 15.47 9.17
N ASP A 303 3.28 16.11 9.96
CA ASP A 303 3.24 16.04 11.43
C ASP A 303 1.82 16.33 11.93
N GLY A 304 1.36 15.57 12.90
CA GLY A 304 -0.02 15.61 13.34
C GLY A 304 -1.01 14.90 12.40
N ARG A 305 -0.51 14.20 11.36
CA ARG A 305 -1.28 13.36 10.43
C ARG A 305 -0.57 12.01 10.26
N GLY A 306 -1.21 11.05 9.63
CA GLY A 306 -0.64 9.72 9.45
C GLY A 306 -1.12 8.73 10.51
N ARG A 307 -0.84 7.46 10.30
CA ARG A 307 -1.24 6.38 11.19
C ARG A 307 -0.42 5.10 10.97
N MET A 308 0.77 5.25 10.39
CA MET A 308 1.60 4.11 10.04
C MET A 308 2.11 3.40 11.30
N LEU A 309 2.69 4.14 12.24
CA LEU A 309 3.21 3.53 13.46
C LEU A 309 2.09 3.00 14.37
N PHE A 310 0.93 3.66 14.42
CA PHE A 310 -0.21 3.15 15.18
C PHE A 310 -0.58 1.70 14.81
N THR A 311 -0.50 1.36 13.54
CA THR A 311 -0.89 0.03 13.04
C THR A 311 0.30 -0.93 12.96
N PHE A 312 1.42 -0.46 12.42
CA PHE A 312 2.51 -1.30 11.93
C PHE A 312 3.78 -1.25 12.79
N ALA A 313 3.88 -0.36 13.78
CA ALA A 313 5.05 -0.30 14.65
C ALA A 313 5.05 -1.40 15.70
N ILE A 314 6.23 -1.66 16.26
CA ILE A 314 6.38 -2.37 17.53
C ILE A 314 5.51 -1.65 18.58
N LYS A 315 4.75 -2.41 19.35
CA LYS A 315 3.82 -1.84 20.33
C LYS A 315 4.60 -1.24 21.52
N HIS A 316 4.15 -0.07 21.96
CA HIS A 316 4.50 0.55 23.25
C HIS A 316 3.30 0.51 24.19
N ASN A 317 3.48 0.02 25.42
CA ASN A 317 2.39 -0.17 26.39
C ASN A 317 2.16 1.05 27.29
N SER A 318 3.01 2.06 27.20
CA SER A 318 2.87 3.34 27.92
C SER A 318 3.57 4.47 27.17
N VAL A 319 3.40 5.70 27.63
CA VAL A 319 4.33 6.80 27.34
C VAL A 319 5.71 6.44 27.90
N ASP A 320 6.74 6.62 27.10
CA ASP A 320 8.11 6.22 27.43
C ASP A 320 9.17 7.12 26.74
N GLN A 321 10.42 6.71 26.79
CA GLN A 321 11.54 7.45 26.23
C GLN A 321 11.49 7.64 24.70
N TYR A 322 10.62 6.92 23.98
CA TYR A 322 10.51 6.93 22.52
C TYR A 322 9.21 7.52 22.00
N THR A 323 8.14 7.47 22.78
CA THR A 323 6.82 7.95 22.36
C THR A 323 6.02 8.58 23.48
N GLY A 324 5.30 9.65 23.19
CA GLY A 324 4.28 10.26 24.05
C GLY A 324 2.92 9.54 23.99
N GLN A 325 2.81 8.40 23.27
CA GLN A 325 1.56 7.66 23.07
C GLN A 325 1.77 6.14 23.15
N ALA A 326 0.98 5.46 23.98
CA ALA A 326 0.96 3.99 24.06
C ALA A 326 0.26 3.41 22.82
N ARG A 327 0.97 3.11 21.75
CA ARG A 327 0.42 2.67 20.45
C ARG A 327 1.32 1.66 19.75
N GLY A 328 0.85 1.17 18.60
CA GLY A 328 1.51 0.17 17.78
C GLY A 328 0.89 -1.22 17.92
N GLY A 329 1.32 -2.15 17.09
CA GLY A 329 1.00 -3.57 17.23
C GLY A 329 -0.44 -3.96 16.92
N SER A 330 -1.17 -3.21 16.07
CA SER A 330 -2.51 -3.63 15.63
C SER A 330 -2.47 -4.77 14.62
N ALA A 331 -1.39 -4.87 13.86
CA ALA A 331 -1.10 -5.96 12.93
C ALA A 331 0.32 -6.47 13.15
N GLY A 332 0.60 -7.67 12.67
CA GLY A 332 1.91 -8.28 12.82
C GLY A 332 2.15 -9.40 11.80
N PRO A 333 3.36 -9.95 11.76
CA PRO A 333 3.68 -11.09 10.91
C PRO A 333 3.02 -12.37 11.41
N VAL A 334 2.70 -13.26 10.48
CA VAL A 334 2.39 -14.66 10.82
C VAL A 334 3.66 -15.31 11.39
N PRO A 335 3.65 -15.90 12.60
CA PRO A 335 4.89 -16.35 13.27
C PRO A 335 5.70 -17.39 12.49
N SER A 336 5.05 -18.22 11.68
CA SER A 336 5.75 -19.21 10.83
C SER A 336 6.68 -18.55 9.81
N LEU A 337 6.44 -17.30 9.44
CA LEU A 337 7.31 -16.55 8.52
C LEU A 337 8.74 -16.39 9.06
N PHE A 338 8.93 -16.27 10.38
CA PHE A 338 10.26 -16.19 10.98
C PHE A 338 11.14 -17.37 10.58
N TYR A 339 10.54 -18.55 10.44
CA TYR A 339 11.23 -19.81 10.09
C TYR A 339 11.31 -20.05 8.58
N ASP A 340 10.65 -19.25 7.77
CA ASP A 340 10.81 -19.24 6.31
C ASP A 340 12.07 -18.47 5.89
N TYR A 341 12.54 -17.53 6.72
CA TYR A 341 13.83 -16.88 6.53
C TYR A 341 14.99 -17.83 6.84
N ASP A 342 16.06 -17.74 6.05
CA ASP A 342 17.37 -18.25 6.46
C ASP A 342 17.85 -17.48 7.69
N VAL A 343 18.52 -18.15 8.64
CA VAL A 343 19.05 -17.53 9.85
C VAL A 343 20.03 -16.39 9.57
N LYS A 344 20.67 -16.40 8.39
CA LYS A 344 21.61 -15.37 7.93
C LYS A 344 20.95 -14.26 7.10
N ASP A 345 19.65 -14.38 6.79
CA ASP A 345 18.92 -13.35 6.08
C ASP A 345 18.67 -12.15 7.00
N THR A 346 19.33 -11.05 6.70
CA THR A 346 19.29 -9.82 7.52
C THR A 346 17.91 -9.17 7.57
N ARG A 347 17.00 -9.54 6.69
CA ARG A 347 15.63 -9.01 6.66
C ARG A 347 14.74 -9.60 7.75
N ARG A 348 15.06 -10.80 8.25
CA ARG A 348 14.27 -11.55 9.23
C ARG A 348 14.00 -10.71 10.47
N ASP A 349 15.04 -10.23 11.12
CA ASP A 349 14.96 -9.54 12.41
C ASP A 349 14.51 -8.06 12.28
N VAL A 350 14.47 -7.55 11.03
CA VAL A 350 13.81 -6.28 10.70
C VAL A 350 12.32 -6.48 10.46
N SER A 351 11.91 -7.59 9.83
CA SER A 351 10.51 -7.84 9.47
C SER A 351 9.70 -8.43 10.61
N VAL A 352 10.30 -9.31 11.42
CA VAL A 352 9.60 -10.11 12.43
C VAL A 352 10.24 -9.90 13.80
N VAL A 353 9.50 -9.27 14.72
CA VAL A 353 10.01 -8.90 16.05
C VAL A 353 9.21 -9.59 17.15
N PRO A 354 9.87 -10.36 18.04
CA PRO A 354 9.20 -11.16 19.07
C PRO A 354 8.96 -10.39 20.39
N TYR A 355 9.08 -9.06 20.40
CA TYR A 355 8.95 -8.24 21.60
C TYR A 355 8.08 -6.99 21.38
N GLU A 356 7.63 -6.42 22.50
CA GLU A 356 7.02 -5.09 22.60
C GLU A 356 7.76 -4.27 23.67
N TRP A 357 7.51 -2.96 23.72
CA TRP A 357 7.94 -2.10 24.81
C TRP A 357 6.95 -2.17 25.95
N GLY A 358 7.38 -2.66 27.11
CA GLY A 358 6.57 -2.85 28.28
C GLY A 358 6.10 -1.55 28.94
N LYS A 359 5.49 -1.64 30.12
CA LYS A 359 5.12 -0.43 30.85
C LYS A 359 6.36 0.29 31.37
N ALA A 360 6.42 1.59 31.16
CA ALA A 360 7.50 2.41 31.64
C ALA A 360 7.53 2.50 33.17
N VAL A 361 8.74 2.44 33.73
CA VAL A 361 9.01 2.76 35.13
C VAL A 361 9.91 4.00 35.14
N ASN A 362 9.46 5.07 35.77
CA ASN A 362 10.14 6.39 35.74
C ASN A 362 10.40 6.91 34.32
N GLY A 363 9.46 6.68 33.39
CA GLY A 363 9.56 7.11 32.01
C GLY A 363 10.41 6.21 31.10
N ILE A 364 10.97 5.13 31.60
CA ILE A 364 11.82 4.18 30.84
C ILE A 364 11.07 2.85 30.67
N SER A 365 10.78 2.48 29.44
CA SER A 365 10.28 1.15 29.04
C SER A 365 11.44 0.20 28.75
N LYS A 366 11.18 -1.09 28.95
CA LYS A 366 12.06 -2.19 28.54
C LYS A 366 11.34 -3.11 27.57
N GLN A 367 12.08 -3.78 26.72
CA GLN A 367 11.53 -4.80 25.84
C GLN A 367 11.00 -5.98 26.65
N GLU A 368 9.82 -6.47 26.27
CA GLU A 368 9.17 -7.64 26.86
C GLU A 368 8.77 -8.62 25.76
N LEU A 369 9.01 -9.94 25.98
CA LEU A 369 8.68 -10.97 25.00
C LEU A 369 7.17 -11.07 24.77
N LEU A 370 6.78 -10.99 23.51
CA LEU A 370 5.42 -11.25 23.05
C LEU A 370 5.12 -12.75 22.98
N THR A 371 3.83 -13.08 22.98
CA THR A 371 3.35 -14.40 22.58
C THR A 371 3.35 -14.52 21.06
N LEU A 372 3.47 -15.74 20.55
CA LEU A 372 3.51 -16.02 19.09
C LEU A 372 2.40 -15.32 18.30
N LYS A 373 1.19 -15.26 18.83
CA LYS A 373 0.03 -14.65 18.14
C LYS A 373 0.07 -13.12 18.01
N LYS A 374 1.04 -12.45 18.64
CA LYS A 374 1.12 -10.98 18.71
C LYS A 374 2.48 -10.42 18.30
N TRP A 375 3.31 -11.18 17.60
CA TRP A 375 4.59 -10.66 17.12
C TRP A 375 4.39 -9.40 16.29
N SER A 376 5.33 -8.48 16.38
CA SER A 376 5.25 -7.16 15.74
C SER A 376 6.04 -7.13 14.45
N PHE A 377 5.63 -6.27 13.51
CA PHE A 377 6.53 -5.83 12.44
C PHE A 377 7.63 -4.95 13.03
N GLY A 378 8.85 -5.09 12.55
CA GLY A 378 9.97 -4.27 12.99
C GLY A 378 10.41 -3.21 11.98
N LYS A 379 9.69 -3.07 10.86
CA LYS A 379 9.99 -2.07 9.82
C LYS A 379 9.68 -0.64 10.24
N PHE A 380 8.74 -0.45 11.16
CA PHE A 380 8.33 0.85 11.66
C PHE A 380 8.53 0.91 13.16
N ARG A 381 9.27 1.92 13.63
CA ARG A 381 9.67 2.02 15.04
C ARG A 381 9.63 3.45 15.53
N TYR A 382 9.03 3.68 16.68
CA TYR A 382 9.10 4.98 17.36
C TYR A 382 10.55 5.34 17.75
N GLU A 383 11.38 4.33 18.08
CA GLU A 383 12.81 4.50 18.42
C GLU A 383 13.66 5.04 17.27
N TRP A 384 13.16 5.00 16.05
CA TRP A 384 13.86 5.53 14.87
C TRP A 384 13.44 6.95 14.50
N MET A 385 12.37 7.47 15.11
CA MET A 385 11.88 8.80 14.78
C MET A 385 12.81 9.90 15.34
N ASN A 386 12.87 11.01 14.64
CA ASN A 386 13.61 12.21 15.08
C ASN A 386 12.81 13.10 16.04
N ARG A 387 11.60 12.70 16.41
CA ARG A 387 10.69 13.43 17.30
C ARG A 387 9.85 12.49 18.15
N ILE A 388 9.31 13.00 19.25
CA ILE A 388 8.35 12.27 20.08
C ILE A 388 6.93 12.53 19.55
N VAL A 389 6.20 11.46 19.24
CA VAL A 389 4.79 11.52 18.85
C VAL A 389 3.92 11.73 20.08
N THR A 390 3.12 12.78 20.10
CA THR A 390 2.27 13.17 21.23
C THR A 390 0.78 12.99 20.99
N SER A 391 0.36 12.75 19.75
CA SER A 391 -1.03 12.53 19.38
C SER A 391 -1.29 11.08 18.98
N THR A 392 -2.46 10.58 19.34
CA THR A 392 -2.84 9.16 19.20
C THR A 392 -2.82 8.63 17.78
N ASN A 393 -3.06 9.47 16.78
CA ASN A 393 -3.28 9.06 15.39
C ASN A 393 -2.34 9.76 14.40
N ASP A 394 -1.33 10.46 14.90
CA ASP A 394 -0.65 11.48 14.12
C ASP A 394 0.87 11.32 14.21
N ASP A 395 1.37 10.16 13.78
CA ASP A 395 2.82 9.91 13.75
C ASP A 395 3.54 10.66 12.61
N GLY A 396 2.83 11.11 11.58
CA GLY A 396 3.39 11.87 10.45
C GLY A 396 4.29 11.05 9.52
N VAL A 397 4.48 9.75 9.80
CA VAL A 397 5.30 8.88 8.95
C VAL A 397 4.57 8.58 7.65
N ASN A 398 5.22 8.87 6.52
CA ASN A 398 4.69 8.66 5.19
C ASN A 398 4.40 7.18 4.90
N LYS A 399 3.38 6.90 4.09
CA LYS A 399 3.18 5.55 3.55
C LYS A 399 4.12 5.33 2.37
N LEU A 400 5.12 4.48 2.55
CA LEU A 400 5.94 3.98 1.47
C LEU A 400 5.05 3.22 0.48
N TYR A 401 4.81 3.80 -0.72
CA TYR A 401 3.86 3.26 -1.70
C TYR A 401 4.52 2.35 -2.72
N MET A 402 5.74 2.68 -3.15
CA MET A 402 6.54 1.89 -4.09
C MET A 402 8.03 2.09 -3.85
N ARG A 403 8.80 1.02 -3.93
CA ARG A 403 10.26 1.04 -3.79
C ARG A 403 10.96 0.19 -4.85
N TYR A 404 12.24 0.47 -5.07
CA TYR A 404 13.03 -0.10 -6.15
C TYR A 404 13.13 -1.65 -6.11
N ALA A 405 13.06 -2.28 -4.93
CA ALA A 405 13.00 -3.73 -4.82
C ALA A 405 11.77 -4.33 -5.54
N GLU A 406 10.63 -3.62 -5.58
CA GLU A 406 9.46 -4.06 -6.33
C GLU A 406 9.71 -3.99 -7.84
N ILE A 407 10.41 -2.96 -8.32
CA ILE A 407 10.81 -2.85 -9.72
C ILE A 407 11.68 -4.04 -10.12
N LEU A 408 12.65 -4.41 -9.29
CA LEU A 408 13.52 -5.57 -9.54
C LEU A 408 12.74 -6.89 -9.58
N LEU A 409 11.77 -7.09 -8.67
CA LEU A 409 10.95 -8.31 -8.69
C LEU A 409 9.96 -8.33 -9.87
N MET A 410 9.38 -7.19 -10.27
CA MET A 410 8.56 -7.10 -11.48
C MET A 410 9.40 -7.36 -12.73
N ALA A 411 10.65 -6.85 -12.80
CA ALA A 411 11.59 -7.14 -13.88
C ALA A 411 11.95 -8.63 -13.93
N ALA A 412 12.22 -9.26 -12.78
CA ALA A 412 12.48 -10.69 -12.70
C ALA A 412 11.29 -11.51 -13.20
N GLU A 413 10.08 -11.19 -12.75
CA GLU A 413 8.85 -11.89 -13.15
C GLU A 413 8.58 -11.77 -14.65
N THR A 414 8.62 -10.54 -15.17
CA THR A 414 8.32 -10.28 -16.57
C THR A 414 9.39 -10.85 -17.50
N SER A 415 10.66 -10.74 -17.14
CA SER A 415 11.77 -11.35 -17.90
C SER A 415 11.69 -12.87 -17.88
N ASN A 416 11.34 -13.47 -16.73
CA ASN A 416 11.14 -14.93 -16.66
C ASN A 416 10.03 -15.40 -17.60
N GLU A 417 8.89 -14.71 -17.62
CA GLU A 417 7.78 -15.06 -18.50
C GLU A 417 8.13 -14.90 -19.97
N LEU A 418 8.72 -13.80 -20.35
CA LEU A 418 8.99 -13.46 -21.75
C LEU A 418 10.23 -14.16 -22.31
N GLN A 419 11.31 -14.27 -21.54
CA GLN A 419 12.64 -14.64 -22.03
C GLN A 419 13.26 -15.81 -21.25
N GLY A 420 12.71 -16.18 -20.11
CA GLY A 420 13.14 -17.32 -19.30
C GLY A 420 14.06 -16.97 -18.13
N PRO A 421 14.42 -17.99 -17.34
CA PRO A 421 15.05 -17.81 -16.03
C PRO A 421 16.44 -17.16 -16.09
N THR A 422 17.19 -17.41 -17.15
CA THR A 422 18.55 -16.83 -17.31
C THR A 422 18.53 -15.31 -17.35
N VAL A 423 17.52 -14.71 -17.99
CA VAL A 423 17.37 -13.24 -18.09
C VAL A 423 16.79 -12.66 -16.80
N ALA A 424 15.97 -13.42 -16.08
CA ALA A 424 15.40 -13.02 -14.80
C ALA A 424 16.42 -13.05 -13.63
N ALA A 425 17.36 -13.98 -13.69
CA ALA A 425 18.30 -14.29 -12.61
C ALA A 425 19.06 -13.08 -12.04
N PRO A 426 19.59 -12.14 -12.85
CA PRO A 426 20.31 -10.96 -12.33
C PRO A 426 19.47 -10.11 -11.39
N PHE A 427 18.18 -9.91 -11.67
CA PHE A 427 17.29 -9.07 -10.85
C PHE A 427 17.03 -9.70 -9.49
N LEU A 428 16.73 -11.00 -9.45
CA LEU A 428 16.57 -11.74 -8.21
C LEU A 428 17.87 -11.77 -7.39
N LYS A 429 19.01 -11.92 -8.08
CA LYS A 429 20.33 -11.94 -7.45
C LYS A 429 20.63 -10.64 -6.69
N ILE A 430 20.32 -9.48 -7.26
CA ILE A 430 20.57 -8.17 -6.63
C ILE A 430 19.83 -8.06 -5.29
N ILE A 431 18.57 -8.47 -5.22
CA ILE A 431 17.78 -8.43 -3.98
C ILE A 431 18.40 -9.36 -2.92
N ARG A 432 18.75 -10.58 -3.33
CA ARG A 432 19.35 -11.55 -2.42
C ARG A 432 20.73 -11.13 -1.92
N GLN A 433 21.54 -10.48 -2.76
CA GLN A 433 22.83 -9.93 -2.35
C GLN A 433 22.70 -8.90 -1.23
N ARG A 434 21.67 -8.05 -1.24
CA ARG A 434 21.41 -7.14 -0.13
C ARG A 434 20.98 -7.88 1.15
N ALA A 435 20.30 -9.01 1.02
CA ALA A 435 19.77 -9.78 2.14
C ALA A 435 20.86 -10.57 2.91
N PHE A 436 21.98 -10.88 2.28
CA PHE A 436 23.04 -11.71 2.85
C PHE A 436 24.38 -10.98 2.87
N ALA A 437 25.21 -11.28 3.88
CA ALA A 437 26.59 -10.81 3.91
C ALA A 437 27.36 -11.35 2.69
N SER A 438 28.33 -10.56 2.18
CA SER A 438 29.09 -10.93 0.97
C SER A 438 29.85 -12.26 1.10
N SER A 439 30.26 -12.64 2.30
CA SER A 439 30.87 -13.95 2.59
C SER A 439 29.92 -15.14 2.35
N ASP A 440 28.61 -14.92 2.40
CA ASP A 440 27.59 -15.94 2.20
C ASP A 440 27.04 -15.99 0.76
N TRP A 441 27.39 -15.02 -0.10
CA TRP A 441 26.90 -14.95 -1.48
C TRP A 441 27.17 -16.23 -2.30
N PRO A 442 28.34 -16.88 -2.23
CA PRO A 442 28.56 -18.08 -3.04
C PRO A 442 27.52 -19.19 -2.77
N THR A 443 27.07 -19.34 -1.53
CA THR A 443 26.14 -20.41 -1.13
C THR A 443 24.68 -19.96 -1.07
N LYS A 444 24.40 -18.76 -0.55
CA LYS A 444 23.03 -18.28 -0.31
C LYS A 444 22.43 -17.49 -1.48
N VAL A 445 23.28 -16.99 -2.37
CA VAL A 445 22.88 -16.20 -3.52
C VAL A 445 23.20 -16.93 -4.81
N ASP A 446 24.49 -17.14 -5.11
CA ASP A 446 24.92 -17.64 -6.40
C ASP A 446 24.46 -19.08 -6.64
N ALA A 447 24.73 -19.99 -5.72
CA ALA A 447 24.28 -21.39 -5.83
C ALA A 447 22.74 -21.50 -5.91
N TYR A 448 22.03 -20.71 -5.10
CA TYR A 448 20.57 -20.66 -5.10
C TYR A 448 20.02 -20.21 -6.47
N VAL A 449 20.47 -19.05 -6.97
CA VAL A 449 19.95 -18.49 -8.22
C VAL A 449 20.33 -19.35 -9.42
N ASN A 450 21.55 -19.90 -9.46
CA ASN A 450 22.04 -20.77 -10.54
C ASN A 450 21.26 -22.10 -10.63
N ALA A 451 20.65 -22.57 -9.53
CA ALA A 451 19.79 -23.75 -9.52
C ALA A 451 18.40 -23.52 -10.18
N LEU A 452 18.00 -22.27 -10.41
CA LEU A 452 16.68 -21.89 -10.97
C LEU A 452 16.71 -21.97 -12.51
N THR A 453 16.72 -23.17 -13.06
CA THR A 453 16.92 -23.41 -14.50
C THR A 453 15.64 -23.48 -15.33
N THR A 454 14.47 -23.51 -14.69
CA THR A 454 13.16 -23.52 -15.36
C THR A 454 12.35 -22.29 -15.03
N LYS A 455 11.41 -21.90 -15.93
CA LYS A 455 10.48 -20.79 -15.67
C LYS A 455 9.70 -20.97 -14.38
N GLU A 456 9.26 -22.18 -14.10
CA GLU A 456 8.50 -22.54 -12.92
C GLU A 456 9.34 -22.37 -11.64
N ALA A 457 10.56 -22.91 -11.62
CA ALA A 457 11.47 -22.77 -10.47
C ALA A 457 11.80 -21.29 -10.19
N MET A 458 12.08 -20.51 -11.23
CA MET A 458 12.33 -19.08 -11.11
C MET A 458 11.10 -18.32 -10.62
N PHE A 459 9.91 -18.62 -11.14
CA PHE A 459 8.67 -18.00 -10.69
C PHE A 459 8.39 -18.28 -9.22
N ASN A 460 8.53 -19.55 -8.80
CA ASN A 460 8.36 -19.93 -7.40
C ASN A 460 9.38 -19.21 -6.50
N ALA A 461 10.62 -19.06 -6.94
CA ALA A 461 11.63 -18.28 -6.21
C ALA A 461 11.27 -16.80 -6.11
N ILE A 462 10.70 -16.20 -7.15
CA ILE A 462 10.21 -14.81 -7.13
C ILE A 462 9.04 -14.66 -6.15
N VAL A 463 8.10 -15.61 -6.12
CA VAL A 463 6.98 -15.63 -5.16
C VAL A 463 7.48 -15.71 -3.72
N GLU A 464 8.49 -16.55 -3.46
CA GLU A 464 9.11 -16.66 -2.13
C GLU A 464 9.92 -15.41 -1.77
N GLU A 465 10.71 -14.86 -2.69
CA GLU A 465 11.48 -13.62 -2.45
C GLU A 465 10.55 -12.43 -2.15
N HIS A 466 9.42 -12.31 -2.88
CA HIS A 466 8.39 -11.32 -2.60
C HIS A 466 7.81 -11.45 -1.18
N LYS A 467 7.63 -12.68 -0.69
CA LYS A 467 7.19 -12.98 0.67
C LYS A 467 8.15 -12.39 1.70
N LEU A 468 9.45 -12.70 1.55
CA LEU A 468 10.50 -12.28 2.47
C LEU A 468 10.78 -10.77 2.40
N GLU A 469 10.60 -10.17 1.24
CA GLU A 469 10.90 -8.76 1.00
C GLU A 469 9.81 -7.82 1.53
N PHE A 470 8.52 -8.16 1.34
CA PHE A 470 7.42 -7.22 1.50
C PHE A 470 6.51 -7.43 2.72
N CYS A 471 6.89 -8.26 3.67
CA CYS A 471 6.13 -8.41 4.92
C CYS A 471 5.93 -7.05 5.61
N GLY A 472 4.68 -6.70 5.95
CA GLY A 472 4.33 -5.44 6.60
C GLY A 472 4.19 -4.23 5.66
N GLU A 473 4.18 -4.42 4.33
CA GLU A 473 4.02 -3.34 3.35
C GLU A 473 2.70 -3.36 2.57
N MET A 474 1.82 -4.33 2.85
CA MET A 474 0.45 -4.46 2.31
C MET A 474 0.37 -4.70 0.79
N VAL A 475 1.42 -5.20 0.17
CA VAL A 475 1.45 -5.51 -1.27
C VAL A 475 1.28 -7.00 -1.57
N ARG A 476 1.39 -7.87 -0.54
CA ARG A 476 1.35 -9.33 -0.69
C ARG A 476 0.02 -9.84 -1.21
N LYS A 477 -1.11 -9.37 -0.66
CA LYS A 477 -2.45 -9.81 -1.02
C LYS A 477 -2.71 -9.69 -2.53
N GLN A 478 -2.40 -8.50 -3.10
CA GLN A 478 -2.61 -8.25 -4.52
C GLN A 478 -1.71 -9.12 -5.41
N ALA A 479 -0.47 -9.37 -5.00
CA ALA A 479 0.44 -10.24 -5.71
C ALA A 479 -0.11 -11.69 -5.74
N LEU A 480 -0.57 -12.20 -4.59
CA LEU A 480 -1.17 -13.53 -4.51
C LEU A 480 -2.45 -13.67 -5.35
N ILE A 481 -3.29 -12.64 -5.39
CA ILE A 481 -4.50 -12.60 -6.22
C ILE A 481 -4.11 -12.73 -7.70
N ARG A 482 -3.24 -11.83 -8.21
CA ARG A 482 -2.89 -11.82 -9.63
C ARG A 482 -2.12 -13.06 -10.09
N TRP A 483 -1.46 -13.77 -9.19
CA TRP A 483 -0.79 -15.05 -9.45
C TRP A 483 -1.72 -16.26 -9.31
N ASN A 484 -2.96 -16.08 -8.88
CA ASN A 484 -3.91 -17.16 -8.54
C ASN A 484 -3.39 -18.08 -7.42
N LEU A 485 -2.74 -17.49 -6.43
CA LEU A 485 -2.12 -18.19 -5.31
C LEU A 485 -2.73 -17.84 -3.95
N LEU A 486 -3.77 -16.99 -3.91
CA LEU A 486 -4.26 -16.45 -2.63
C LEU A 486 -4.67 -17.55 -1.67
N LYS A 487 -5.68 -18.34 -2.02
CA LYS A 487 -6.16 -19.41 -1.14
C LYS A 487 -5.08 -20.44 -0.84
N THR A 488 -4.34 -20.87 -1.87
CA THR A 488 -3.26 -21.87 -1.71
C THR A 488 -2.24 -21.44 -0.66
N LYS A 489 -1.77 -20.19 -0.73
CA LYS A 489 -0.76 -19.69 0.22
C LYS A 489 -1.33 -19.45 1.62
N LEU A 490 -2.59 -19.06 1.73
CA LEU A 490 -3.26 -18.95 3.03
C LEU A 490 -3.46 -20.33 3.70
N ASP A 491 -3.80 -21.36 2.94
CA ASP A 491 -3.90 -22.73 3.44
C ASP A 491 -2.53 -23.31 3.86
N GLU A 492 -1.48 -23.03 3.09
CA GLU A 492 -0.11 -23.36 3.47
C GLU A 492 0.28 -22.67 4.79
N ALA A 493 -0.08 -21.39 4.97
CA ALA A 493 0.18 -20.66 6.21
C ALA A 493 -0.55 -21.28 7.41
N LYS A 494 -1.82 -21.66 7.29
CA LYS A 494 -2.56 -22.40 8.35
C LYS A 494 -1.85 -23.67 8.71
N THR A 495 -1.46 -24.48 7.72
CA THR A 495 -0.75 -25.75 7.92
C THR A 495 0.58 -25.54 8.66
N LYS A 496 1.37 -24.55 8.26
CA LYS A 496 2.62 -24.19 8.93
C LYS A 496 2.39 -23.74 10.38
N MET A 497 1.34 -22.96 10.62
CA MET A 497 1.00 -22.47 11.95
C MET A 497 0.58 -23.61 12.90
N TYR A 498 -0.19 -24.59 12.42
CA TYR A 498 -0.49 -25.80 13.18
C TYR A 498 0.77 -26.60 13.48
N ALA A 499 1.62 -26.83 12.47
CA ALA A 499 2.89 -27.55 12.65
C ALA A 499 3.85 -26.83 13.61
N LEU A 500 3.92 -25.50 13.57
CA LEU A 500 4.69 -24.69 14.52
C LEU A 500 4.13 -24.82 15.95
N ARG A 501 2.82 -24.64 16.14
CA ARG A 501 2.16 -24.78 17.43
C ARG A 501 2.42 -26.14 18.08
N ASP A 502 2.32 -27.20 17.28
CA ASP A 502 2.45 -28.58 17.75
C ASP A 502 3.91 -29.06 17.74
N ARG A 503 4.85 -28.20 17.32
CA ARG A 503 6.28 -28.50 17.15
C ARG A 503 6.47 -29.81 16.39
N SER A 504 5.83 -29.93 15.24
CA SER A 504 5.80 -31.15 14.42
C SER A 504 6.38 -30.92 13.02
N GLY A 505 6.72 -32.01 12.32
CA GLY A 505 7.25 -31.96 10.97
C GLY A 505 8.45 -31.02 10.85
N ALA A 506 8.36 -30.06 9.96
CA ALA A 506 9.42 -29.07 9.73
C ALA A 506 9.73 -28.18 10.95
N TYR A 507 8.93 -28.16 11.99
CA TYR A 507 9.10 -27.34 13.21
C TYR A 507 9.40 -28.16 14.47
N ALA A 508 9.76 -29.46 14.33
CA ALA A 508 10.04 -30.34 15.46
C ALA A 508 11.25 -29.88 16.30
N ASP A 509 12.19 -29.21 15.69
CA ASP A 509 13.40 -28.65 16.29
C ASP A 509 13.27 -27.21 16.79
N VAL A 510 12.08 -26.62 16.71
CA VAL A 510 11.81 -25.30 17.31
C VAL A 510 11.83 -25.47 18.85
N PRO A 511 12.59 -24.63 19.59
CA PRO A 511 12.69 -24.74 21.03
C PRO A 511 11.34 -24.59 21.73
N ALA A 512 11.12 -25.33 22.82
CA ALA A 512 9.93 -25.19 23.67
C ALA A 512 10.04 -23.99 24.62
N LYS A 513 11.26 -23.52 24.86
CA LYS A 513 11.56 -22.49 25.86
C LYS A 513 12.52 -21.45 25.29
N LEU A 514 12.28 -20.20 25.60
CA LEU A 514 13.21 -19.09 25.39
C LEU A 514 13.96 -18.79 26.68
N TYR A 515 15.22 -18.45 26.55
CA TYR A 515 16.02 -17.85 27.61
C TYR A 515 16.36 -16.42 27.23
N TYR A 516 16.29 -15.48 28.17
CA TYR A 516 16.58 -14.09 27.87
C TYR A 516 17.19 -13.35 29.04
N LYS A 517 17.93 -12.31 28.71
CA LYS A 517 18.47 -11.31 29.64
C LYS A 517 18.44 -9.94 28.98
N TYR A 518 18.62 -8.90 29.76
CA TYR A 518 18.78 -7.56 29.21
C TYR A 518 20.22 -7.32 28.80
N ALA A 519 20.37 -6.58 27.69
CA ALA A 519 21.66 -6.07 27.23
C ALA A 519 22.22 -5.04 28.23
N THR A 520 23.43 -4.56 28.00
CA THR A 520 24.11 -3.59 28.87
C THR A 520 23.38 -2.24 29.00
N ASN A 521 22.54 -1.89 28.02
CA ASN A 521 21.66 -0.72 28.10
C ASN A 521 20.50 -0.91 29.10
N GLY A 522 20.27 -2.11 29.61
CA GLY A 522 19.20 -2.44 30.54
C GLY A 522 17.79 -2.43 29.94
N GLU A 523 17.63 -2.20 28.66
CA GLU A 523 16.34 -2.04 27.98
C GLU A 523 16.07 -3.13 26.93
N SER A 524 17.07 -3.48 26.13
CA SER A 524 16.95 -4.41 25.01
C SER A 524 17.15 -5.85 25.43
N LEU A 525 16.40 -6.78 24.84
CA LEU A 525 16.50 -8.21 25.09
C LEU A 525 17.64 -8.86 24.29
N ILE A 526 18.37 -9.76 24.94
CA ILE A 526 19.21 -10.79 24.32
C ILE A 526 18.47 -12.10 24.53
N ILE A 527 18.09 -12.77 23.44
CA ILE A 527 17.20 -13.94 23.44
C ILE A 527 17.93 -15.14 22.85
N TYR A 528 17.85 -16.29 23.50
CA TYR A 528 18.27 -17.60 23.00
C TYR A 528 17.06 -18.54 22.94
N GLY A 529 17.01 -19.39 21.92
CA GLY A 529 15.91 -20.32 21.68
C GLY A 529 14.92 -19.84 20.61
N LEU A 530 15.20 -18.72 19.92
CA LEU A 530 14.40 -18.32 18.76
C LEU A 530 14.71 -19.17 17.53
N ASN A 531 15.98 -19.54 17.34
CA ASN A 531 16.37 -20.30 16.16
C ASN A 531 16.15 -21.81 16.36
N ARG A 532 15.92 -22.50 15.25
CA ARG A 532 15.79 -23.95 15.22
C ARG A 532 17.06 -24.60 15.80
N GLY A 533 16.91 -25.65 16.55
CA GLY A 533 18.00 -26.39 17.15
C GLY A 533 18.63 -25.75 18.40
N GLU A 534 18.24 -24.52 18.80
CA GLU A 534 18.69 -23.87 20.03
C GLU A 534 17.98 -24.44 21.27
N THR A 535 18.16 -25.72 21.55
CA THR A 535 17.41 -26.47 22.57
C THR A 535 18.19 -26.67 23.88
N ALA A 536 19.46 -26.21 23.97
CA ALA A 536 20.27 -26.34 25.17
C ALA A 536 19.69 -25.59 26.36
N ASP A 537 19.83 -26.13 27.58
CA ASP A 537 19.54 -25.40 28.79
C ASP A 537 20.53 -24.27 28.99
N LYS A 538 20.06 -23.04 29.08
CA LYS A 538 20.84 -21.82 29.26
C LYS A 538 20.51 -21.09 30.54
N SER A 539 19.91 -21.77 31.52
CA SER A 539 19.53 -21.18 32.81
C SER A 539 20.71 -20.62 33.60
N ALA A 540 21.94 -21.10 33.36
CA ALA A 540 23.15 -20.57 33.99
C ALA A 540 23.71 -19.27 33.33
N GLU A 541 23.30 -18.97 32.09
CA GLU A 541 23.81 -17.86 31.29
C GLU A 541 22.82 -16.71 31.13
N TYR A 542 21.54 -16.96 31.39
CA TYR A 542 20.41 -16.03 31.20
C TYR A 542 19.59 -15.89 32.46
N ASP A 543 19.15 -14.67 32.76
CA ASP A 543 18.45 -14.33 34.00
C ASP A 543 17.00 -14.85 34.02
N TYR A 544 16.38 -15.01 32.85
CA TYR A 544 14.96 -15.33 32.70
C TYR A 544 14.73 -16.42 31.66
N ASN A 545 13.60 -17.10 31.79
CA ASN A 545 13.11 -18.01 30.76
C ASN A 545 11.57 -17.93 30.64
N LYS A 546 11.06 -18.34 29.48
CA LYS A 546 9.63 -18.34 29.19
C LYS A 546 9.29 -19.52 28.28
N THR A 547 8.14 -20.17 28.50
CA THR A 547 7.58 -21.11 27.53
C THR A 547 7.36 -20.37 26.22
N PHE A 548 7.88 -20.94 25.13
CA PHE A 548 7.88 -20.25 23.84
C PHE A 548 6.70 -20.70 22.98
N VAL A 549 6.69 -21.97 22.57
CA VAL A 549 5.59 -22.53 21.78
C VAL A 549 4.57 -23.12 22.74
N ASP A 550 3.45 -22.42 22.89
CA ASP A 550 2.38 -22.78 23.81
C ASP A 550 1.06 -22.91 23.01
N PRO A 551 0.48 -24.11 22.91
CA PRO A 551 -0.79 -24.32 22.21
C PRO A 551 -1.95 -23.48 22.75
N THR A 552 -1.89 -23.05 24.01
CA THR A 552 -2.92 -22.17 24.61
C THR A 552 -2.82 -20.72 24.11
N GLN A 553 -1.68 -20.33 23.57
CA GLN A 553 -1.46 -18.98 23.05
C GLN A 553 -1.75 -18.89 21.54
N LEU A 554 -1.46 -19.94 20.79
CA LEU A 554 -1.75 -20.04 19.35
C LEU A 554 -2.94 -20.98 19.14
N ILE A 555 -4.12 -20.54 19.59
CA ILE A 555 -5.35 -21.33 19.55
C ILE A 555 -5.90 -21.50 18.13
N ASN A 556 -6.72 -22.55 17.94
CA ASN A 556 -7.31 -22.87 16.64
C ASN A 556 -8.03 -21.68 16.00
N SER A 557 -8.87 -20.96 16.78
CA SER A 557 -9.62 -19.81 16.24
C SER A 557 -8.71 -18.72 15.70
N LYS A 558 -7.51 -18.54 16.28
CA LYS A 558 -6.53 -17.57 15.74
C LYS A 558 -5.91 -18.05 14.43
N ILE A 559 -5.53 -19.30 14.33
CA ILE A 559 -4.98 -19.88 13.08
C ILE A 559 -6.05 -19.85 11.99
N GLU A 560 -7.26 -20.29 12.30
CA GLU A 560 -8.36 -20.30 11.34
C GLU A 560 -8.77 -18.91 10.88
N SER A 561 -8.57 -17.89 11.70
CA SER A 561 -8.90 -16.50 11.37
C SER A 561 -7.98 -15.85 10.31
N ILE A 562 -7.05 -16.58 9.71
CA ILE A 562 -6.37 -16.11 8.49
C ILE A 562 -7.41 -15.77 7.42
N TYR A 563 -8.47 -16.58 7.29
CA TYR A 563 -9.68 -16.22 6.55
C TYR A 563 -10.90 -16.93 7.16
N ALA A 564 -12.04 -16.25 7.18
CA ALA A 564 -13.31 -16.81 7.64
C ALA A 564 -14.17 -17.35 6.49
N LYS A 565 -14.08 -16.75 5.30
CA LYS A 565 -14.73 -17.22 4.06
C LYS A 565 -13.67 -17.51 3.01
N ASN A 566 -14.02 -18.33 2.02
CA ASN A 566 -13.09 -18.67 0.93
C ASN A 566 -12.53 -17.41 0.25
N PRO A 567 -11.23 -17.12 0.39
CA PRO A 567 -10.66 -15.86 -0.11
C PRO A 567 -10.72 -15.73 -1.64
N ASP A 568 -10.81 -16.84 -2.39
CA ASP A 568 -10.95 -16.79 -3.85
C ASP A 568 -12.36 -16.42 -4.30
N GLN A 569 -13.35 -16.53 -3.41
CA GLN A 569 -14.73 -16.11 -3.66
C GLN A 569 -15.07 -14.77 -3.01
N TRP A 570 -14.17 -14.23 -2.18
CA TRP A 570 -14.36 -13.02 -1.39
C TRP A 570 -13.11 -12.12 -1.47
N GLN A 571 -12.52 -11.99 -2.68
CA GLN A 571 -11.32 -11.18 -2.89
C GLN A 571 -11.55 -9.70 -2.60
N PHE A 572 -12.76 -9.22 -2.90
CA PHE A 572 -13.14 -7.82 -2.84
C PHE A 572 -14.01 -7.51 -1.63
N TRP A 573 -13.96 -6.26 -1.20
CA TRP A 573 -14.95 -5.67 -0.31
C TRP A 573 -16.23 -5.34 -1.08
N PRO A 574 -17.41 -5.38 -0.44
CA PRO A 574 -18.64 -4.90 -1.08
C PRO A 574 -18.64 -3.38 -1.19
N ILE A 575 -19.45 -2.86 -2.11
CA ILE A 575 -19.86 -1.47 -2.07
C ILE A 575 -20.71 -1.28 -0.80
N TRP A 576 -20.41 -0.25 -0.02
CA TRP A 576 -21.04 -0.02 1.28
C TRP A 576 -22.48 0.40 1.13
N GLN A 577 -23.32 0.01 2.09
CA GLN A 577 -24.78 0.21 2.05
C GLN A 577 -25.16 1.68 1.82
N VAL A 578 -24.45 2.61 2.47
CA VAL A 578 -24.67 4.06 2.33
C VAL A 578 -24.59 4.54 0.87
N PHE A 579 -23.76 3.91 0.02
CA PHE A 579 -23.66 4.27 -1.40
C PHE A 579 -24.69 3.56 -2.26
N LEU A 580 -25.05 2.32 -1.93
CA LEU A 580 -26.13 1.62 -2.59
C LEU A 580 -27.44 2.41 -2.43
N ASP A 581 -27.74 2.85 -1.19
CA ASP A 581 -28.95 3.60 -0.87
C ASP A 581 -29.00 4.98 -1.56
N SER A 582 -27.85 5.64 -1.72
CA SER A 582 -27.76 6.98 -2.31
C SER A 582 -27.52 6.97 -3.83
N SER A 583 -27.38 5.82 -4.45
CA SER A 583 -27.01 5.69 -5.87
C SER A 583 -28.16 5.85 -6.86
N ASN A 584 -29.38 6.09 -6.41
CA ASN A 584 -30.59 6.04 -7.26
C ASN A 584 -30.74 4.69 -8.01
N GLY A 585 -30.29 3.58 -7.39
CA GLY A 585 -30.38 2.23 -7.94
C GLY A 585 -29.35 1.87 -9.01
N THR A 586 -28.39 2.75 -9.30
CA THR A 586 -27.35 2.49 -10.31
C THR A 586 -26.21 1.62 -9.81
N LEU A 587 -25.97 1.56 -8.49
CA LEU A 587 -24.96 0.71 -7.90
C LEU A 587 -25.55 -0.59 -7.35
N LYS A 588 -24.86 -1.68 -7.60
CA LYS A 588 -25.19 -3.02 -7.08
C LYS A 588 -23.91 -3.74 -6.68
N ASN A 589 -24.01 -4.57 -5.66
CA ASN A 589 -22.94 -5.50 -5.32
C ASN A 589 -22.95 -6.71 -6.25
N ASP A 590 -21.78 -7.23 -6.51
CA ASP A 590 -21.52 -8.52 -7.16
C ASP A 590 -20.77 -9.43 -6.19
N TYR A 591 -20.18 -10.49 -6.71
CA TYR A 591 -19.28 -11.41 -5.98
C TYR A 591 -19.93 -12.11 -4.78
N GLY A 592 -21.29 -12.25 -4.77
CA GLY A 592 -22.04 -12.96 -3.74
C GLY A 592 -22.45 -12.12 -2.52
N TYR A 593 -22.35 -10.77 -2.62
CA TYR A 593 -22.85 -9.85 -1.59
C TYR A 593 -24.33 -9.51 -1.75
#